data_92f9a6adf2336ef1da327782cb007460
#
_entry.id   92f9a6adf2336ef1da327782cb007460
#
_cell.length_a   1.000
_cell.length_b   1.000
_cell.length_c   1.000
_cell.angle_alpha   90.00
_cell.angle_beta   90.00
_cell.angle_gamma   90.00
#
_symmetry.space_group_name_H-M   'P 1'
#
loop_
_entity.id
_entity.type
_entity.pdbx_description
1 polymer ?
#
loop_
_entity_poly.entity_id
_entity_poly.type
_entity_poly.pdbx_seq_one_letter_code
_entity_poly.pdbx_strand_id
1 'polypeptide(L)'
;MSARYGFTVATALLLSASASAAPIGGGVAPACDRACMTGIVDRYLGALVRHDPTGLPLNRDVKFTENAARLNVGREGLWIGASELPTGFRIYAVDVGAGQAGFYGVMKERDKPLIIALRLKMVNGQITEIEHVLARNIRAETVKNLATPRPEFVSTLSPASRLPRQQMVNIADSYFEAIEHADGKLAPFADDCVRRENGGQTTHNAKPVPWPVPLGSKQADDAMAYIGTLSCSDQLDTHVMDFITRLWPRRHEIVDEELGLVFSFPMFQHRGGSGTIKIYNVPGADSLPLGGSSSNLQAGEIFKIDRGRITAVEAMGTSLPYGTKSGWGE
;
A
#
# COMPACT_ATOMS: atom_id res chain seq x y z
N MET A 1 8.88 -107.75 -27.84
CA MET A 1 8.37 -106.59 -28.57
C MET A 1 8.06 -105.49 -27.54
N SER A 2 8.97 -104.58 -27.32
CA SER A 2 8.88 -103.55 -26.30
C SER A 2 8.69 -102.22 -27.01
N ALA A 3 7.57 -101.58 -26.79
CA ALA A 3 7.35 -100.18 -27.23
C ALA A 3 7.73 -99.23 -26.13
N ARG A 4 8.66 -98.32 -26.43
CA ARG A 4 9.03 -97.21 -25.57
C ARG A 4 8.27 -95.96 -25.93
N TYR A 5 7.51 -95.39 -24.98
CA TYR A 5 6.87 -94.09 -25.12
C TYR A 5 7.82 -93.03 -24.57
N GLY A 6 8.19 -92.06 -25.43
CA GLY A 6 8.94 -90.89 -25.04
C GLY A 6 7.98 -89.77 -24.59
N PHE A 7 8.19 -89.21 -23.39
CA PHE A 7 7.48 -88.06 -22.91
C PHE A 7 8.28 -86.82 -23.24
N THR A 8 7.72 -85.93 -24.02
CA THR A 8 8.29 -84.58 -24.26
C THR A 8 7.71 -83.66 -23.25
N VAL A 9 8.56 -83.07 -22.39
CA VAL A 9 8.20 -81.99 -21.40
C VAL A 9 8.30 -80.68 -22.14
N ALA A 10 7.20 -79.97 -22.29
CA ALA A 10 7.18 -78.61 -22.79
C ALA A 10 7.35 -77.64 -21.60
N THR A 11 8.46 -76.92 -21.59
CA THR A 11 8.72 -75.86 -20.58
C THR A 11 8.07 -74.53 -21.01
N ALA A 12 7.00 -74.13 -20.34
CA ALA A 12 6.40 -72.82 -20.53
C ALA A 12 7.20 -71.73 -19.79
N LEU A 13 7.80 -70.79 -20.54
CA LEU A 13 8.39 -69.57 -20.00
C LEU A 13 7.27 -68.56 -19.66
N LEU A 14 7.05 -68.29 -18.38
CA LEU A 14 6.22 -67.20 -17.90
C LEU A 14 7.04 -65.89 -17.95
N LEU A 15 6.76 -65.03 -18.89
CA LEU A 15 7.23 -63.65 -18.94
C LEU A 15 6.43 -62.83 -17.94
N SER A 16 7.03 -62.46 -16.82
CA SER A 16 6.51 -61.50 -15.85
C SER A 16 6.71 -60.08 -16.40
N ALA A 17 5.64 -59.44 -16.84
CA ALA A 17 5.63 -58.02 -17.19
C ALA A 17 5.64 -57.21 -15.90
N SER A 18 6.79 -56.62 -15.59
CA SER A 18 6.91 -55.59 -14.52
C SER A 18 6.25 -54.30 -14.99
N ALA A 19 5.08 -53.99 -14.48
CA ALA A 19 4.44 -52.69 -14.67
C ALA A 19 5.20 -51.66 -13.83
N SER A 20 6.06 -50.83 -14.45
CA SER A 20 6.62 -49.64 -13.84
C SER A 20 5.49 -48.66 -13.59
N ALA A 21 5.07 -48.49 -12.33
CA ALA A 21 4.23 -47.39 -11.91
C ALA A 21 5.02 -46.10 -12.09
N ALA A 22 4.57 -45.23 -13.00
CA ALA A 22 5.08 -43.85 -13.09
C ALA A 22 4.85 -43.14 -11.74
N PRO A 23 5.82 -42.37 -11.23
CA PRO A 23 5.60 -41.59 -10.04
C PRO A 23 4.52 -40.55 -10.35
N ILE A 24 3.43 -40.60 -9.59
CA ILE A 24 2.44 -39.52 -9.54
C ILE A 24 3.17 -38.34 -8.89
N GLY A 25 3.88 -37.56 -9.69
CA GLY A 25 4.41 -36.27 -9.28
C GLY A 25 3.24 -35.36 -8.95
N GLY A 26 2.87 -35.30 -7.68
CA GLY A 26 2.05 -34.23 -7.13
C GLY A 26 2.85 -32.94 -7.31
N GLY A 27 2.75 -32.31 -8.49
CA GLY A 27 3.30 -30.98 -8.72
C GLY A 27 2.64 -30.04 -7.73
N VAL A 28 3.37 -29.60 -6.72
CA VAL A 28 2.98 -28.43 -5.95
C VAL A 28 2.81 -27.34 -6.98
N ALA A 29 1.57 -26.79 -7.07
CA ALA A 29 1.30 -25.67 -7.96
C ALA A 29 2.38 -24.61 -7.68
N PRO A 30 3.02 -24.04 -8.72
CA PRO A 30 4.07 -23.06 -8.49
C PRO A 30 3.52 -21.96 -7.60
N ALA A 31 4.28 -21.64 -6.54
CA ALA A 31 3.92 -20.54 -5.64
C ALA A 31 3.71 -19.29 -6.51
N CYS A 32 2.63 -18.53 -6.23
CA CYS A 32 2.32 -17.31 -6.98
C CYS A 32 3.44 -16.29 -6.73
N ASP A 33 4.33 -16.14 -7.70
CA ASP A 33 5.44 -15.19 -7.67
C ASP A 33 4.98 -13.73 -7.87
N ARG A 34 5.92 -12.80 -7.92
CA ARG A 34 5.65 -11.38 -8.15
C ARG A 34 4.78 -11.15 -9.40
N ALA A 35 5.13 -11.76 -10.51
CA ALA A 35 4.41 -11.56 -11.78
C ALA A 35 2.97 -12.09 -11.69
N CYS A 36 2.80 -13.26 -11.09
CA CYS A 36 1.49 -13.83 -10.80
C CYS A 36 0.65 -12.89 -9.91
N MET A 37 1.21 -12.37 -8.81
CA MET A 37 0.52 -11.49 -7.87
C MET A 37 0.16 -10.14 -8.51
N THR A 38 1.08 -9.54 -9.26
CA THR A 38 0.80 -8.32 -10.04
C THR A 38 -0.33 -8.56 -11.05
N GLY A 39 -0.29 -9.70 -11.75
CA GLY A 39 -1.37 -10.09 -12.68
C GLY A 39 -2.72 -10.29 -12.00
N ILE A 40 -2.75 -10.70 -10.72
CA ILE A 40 -4.01 -10.76 -9.93
C ILE A 40 -4.53 -9.35 -9.65
N VAL A 41 -3.64 -8.41 -9.27
CA VAL A 41 -4.02 -7.00 -9.08
C VAL A 41 -4.60 -6.40 -10.37
N ASP A 42 -3.95 -6.62 -11.52
CA ASP A 42 -4.42 -6.12 -12.82
C ASP A 42 -5.79 -6.71 -13.19
N ARG A 43 -5.98 -8.01 -12.98
CA ARG A 43 -7.29 -8.65 -13.20
C ARG A 43 -8.36 -8.07 -12.28
N TYR A 44 -8.00 -7.81 -11.01
CA TYR A 44 -8.91 -7.18 -10.05
C TYR A 44 -9.33 -5.77 -10.49
N LEU A 45 -8.38 -4.92 -10.87
CA LEU A 45 -8.65 -3.58 -11.38
C LEU A 45 -9.50 -3.62 -12.65
N GLY A 46 -9.21 -4.57 -13.56
CA GLY A 46 -10.01 -4.79 -14.76
C GLY A 46 -11.44 -5.23 -14.46
N ALA A 47 -11.63 -6.14 -13.48
CA ALA A 47 -12.95 -6.58 -13.04
C ALA A 47 -13.74 -5.42 -12.40
N LEU A 48 -13.06 -4.59 -11.60
CA LEU A 48 -13.63 -3.40 -10.97
C LEU A 48 -14.25 -2.43 -12.00
N VAL A 49 -13.50 -2.13 -13.08
CA VAL A 49 -13.98 -1.23 -14.15
C VAL A 49 -15.09 -1.86 -15.00
N ARG A 50 -15.09 -3.19 -15.15
CA ARG A 50 -16.20 -3.89 -15.80
C ARG A 50 -17.41 -4.10 -14.89
N HIS A 51 -17.32 -3.74 -13.61
CA HIS A 51 -18.34 -3.99 -12.58
C HIS A 51 -18.71 -5.48 -12.43
N ASP A 52 -17.76 -6.37 -12.76
CA ASP A 52 -18.00 -7.81 -12.80
C ASP A 52 -16.86 -8.55 -12.07
N PRO A 53 -17.12 -9.08 -10.86
CA PRO A 53 -16.14 -9.87 -10.13
C PRO A 53 -16.01 -11.32 -10.64
N THR A 54 -16.84 -11.74 -11.61
CA THR A 54 -16.79 -13.10 -12.17
C THR A 54 -15.42 -13.39 -12.77
N GLY A 55 -14.87 -14.55 -12.46
CA GLY A 55 -13.53 -14.95 -12.91
C GLY A 55 -12.39 -14.46 -12.02
N LEU A 56 -12.65 -13.67 -10.98
CA LEU A 56 -11.68 -13.46 -9.92
C LEU A 56 -11.63 -14.66 -8.97
N PRO A 57 -10.46 -15.08 -8.51
CA PRO A 57 -10.33 -16.20 -7.58
C PRO A 57 -10.72 -15.75 -6.15
N LEU A 58 -11.96 -15.33 -5.96
CA LEU A 58 -12.45 -14.85 -4.67
C LEU A 58 -12.73 -16.05 -3.74
N ASN A 59 -12.29 -15.95 -2.48
CA ASN A 59 -12.76 -16.83 -1.43
C ASN A 59 -14.25 -16.55 -1.15
N ARG A 60 -15.01 -17.59 -0.79
CA ARG A 60 -16.44 -17.45 -0.47
C ARG A 60 -16.70 -16.42 0.63
N ASP A 61 -15.82 -16.37 1.62
CA ASP A 61 -15.93 -15.52 2.80
C ASP A 61 -14.99 -14.28 2.72
N VAL A 62 -14.68 -13.83 1.48
CA VAL A 62 -13.79 -12.70 1.25
C VAL A 62 -14.21 -11.47 2.06
N LYS A 63 -13.25 -10.88 2.76
CA LYS A 63 -13.45 -9.64 3.50
C LYS A 63 -13.11 -8.46 2.60
N PHE A 64 -14.07 -7.58 2.33
CA PHE A 64 -13.87 -6.35 1.57
C PHE A 64 -14.23 -5.13 2.42
N THR A 65 -13.32 -4.15 2.44
CA THR A 65 -13.57 -2.83 3.02
C THR A 65 -13.23 -1.73 2.02
N GLU A 66 -13.98 -0.63 2.07
CA GLU A 66 -13.67 0.61 1.40
C GLU A 66 -13.82 1.76 2.39
N ASN A 67 -12.75 2.53 2.60
CA ASN A 67 -12.70 3.61 3.59
C ASN A 67 -13.27 3.16 4.95
N ALA A 68 -12.73 2.06 5.46
CA ALA A 68 -13.11 1.38 6.70
C ALA A 68 -14.50 0.72 6.72
N ALA A 69 -15.41 1.04 5.79
CA ALA A 69 -16.72 0.42 5.74
C ALA A 69 -16.65 -1.01 5.16
N ARG A 70 -17.30 -1.98 5.82
CA ARG A 70 -17.46 -3.34 5.28
C ARG A 70 -18.49 -3.32 4.15
N LEU A 71 -18.10 -3.80 2.97
CA LEU A 71 -18.92 -3.78 1.76
C LEU A 71 -18.98 -5.15 1.07
N ASN A 72 -19.89 -5.28 0.11
CA ASN A 72 -20.05 -6.46 -0.74
C ASN A 72 -19.34 -6.28 -2.07
N VAL A 73 -18.46 -7.21 -2.41
CA VAL A 73 -17.72 -7.22 -3.69
C VAL A 73 -18.70 -7.25 -4.86
N GLY A 74 -18.46 -6.42 -5.87
CA GLY A 74 -19.26 -6.34 -7.09
C GLY A 74 -20.59 -5.58 -6.96
N ARG A 75 -20.92 -5.07 -5.77
CA ARG A 75 -22.25 -4.48 -5.51
C ARG A 75 -22.22 -3.09 -4.88
N GLU A 76 -21.12 -2.71 -4.25
CA GLU A 76 -21.06 -1.49 -3.43
C GLU A 76 -19.72 -0.77 -3.63
N GLY A 77 -19.67 0.50 -3.23
CA GLY A 77 -18.49 1.33 -3.27
C GLY A 77 -17.98 1.56 -4.69
N LEU A 78 -16.67 1.57 -4.88
CA LEU A 78 -16.04 1.79 -6.18
C LEU A 78 -16.43 0.75 -7.24
N TRP A 79 -16.92 -0.43 -6.83
CA TRP A 79 -17.46 -1.43 -7.76
C TRP A 79 -18.62 -0.93 -8.60
N ILE A 80 -19.36 0.08 -8.14
CA ILE A 80 -20.50 0.67 -8.89
C ILE A 80 -20.03 1.82 -9.80
N GLY A 81 -18.93 2.49 -9.43
CA GLY A 81 -18.57 3.76 -10.04
C GLY A 81 -17.27 3.78 -10.81
N ALA A 82 -16.44 2.76 -10.71
CA ALA A 82 -15.15 2.71 -11.43
C ALA A 82 -15.39 2.81 -12.95
N SER A 83 -14.74 3.75 -13.62
CA SER A 83 -15.01 4.02 -15.04
C SER A 83 -13.79 3.90 -15.95
N GLU A 84 -12.58 3.97 -15.41
CA GLU A 84 -11.36 3.90 -16.21
C GLU A 84 -10.21 3.25 -15.43
N LEU A 85 -9.43 2.42 -16.12
CA LEU A 85 -8.21 1.81 -15.60
C LEU A 85 -7.12 2.85 -15.38
N PRO A 86 -6.22 2.64 -14.39
CA PRO A 86 -5.06 3.48 -14.22
C PRO A 86 -4.17 3.44 -15.47
N THR A 87 -3.86 4.59 -16.06
CA THR A 87 -3.01 4.68 -17.25
C THR A 87 -1.66 5.33 -16.99
N GLY A 88 -1.57 6.21 -15.99
CA GLY A 88 -0.37 6.97 -15.67
C GLY A 88 0.34 6.45 -14.41
N PHE A 89 0.19 7.18 -13.32
CA PHE A 89 0.82 6.89 -12.05
C PHE A 89 0.35 5.57 -11.43
N ARG A 90 1.28 4.64 -11.26
CA ARG A 90 1.04 3.29 -10.72
C ARG A 90 2.25 2.83 -9.92
N ILE A 91 2.04 2.39 -8.69
CA ILE A 91 3.02 1.70 -7.87
C ILE A 91 2.44 0.36 -7.47
N TYR A 92 3.18 -0.72 -7.69
CA TYR A 92 2.87 -2.04 -7.18
C TYR A 92 3.85 -2.40 -6.07
N ALA A 93 3.35 -2.91 -4.97
CA ALA A 93 4.15 -3.52 -3.91
C ALA A 93 3.72 -4.97 -3.76
N VAL A 94 4.68 -5.91 -3.70
CA VAL A 94 4.39 -7.34 -3.65
C VAL A 94 5.20 -8.00 -2.54
N ASP A 95 4.50 -8.65 -1.64
CA ASP A 95 5.03 -9.47 -0.55
C ASP A 95 4.65 -10.93 -0.80
N VAL A 96 5.50 -11.63 -1.55
CA VAL A 96 5.24 -13.04 -1.92
C VAL A 96 5.15 -13.91 -0.66
N GLY A 97 6.01 -13.65 0.34
CA GLY A 97 6.04 -14.44 1.58
C GLY A 97 4.77 -14.31 2.43
N ALA A 98 4.16 -13.12 2.44
CA ALA A 98 2.91 -12.86 3.14
C ALA A 98 1.66 -13.13 2.29
N GLY A 99 1.83 -13.42 0.99
CA GLY A 99 0.71 -13.58 0.06
C GLY A 99 -0.06 -12.28 -0.14
N GLN A 100 0.58 -11.11 -0.07
CA GLN A 100 -0.07 -9.82 -0.19
C GLN A 100 0.47 -9.02 -1.37
N ALA A 101 -0.44 -8.34 -2.08
CA ALA A 101 -0.10 -7.41 -3.14
C ALA A 101 -0.89 -6.11 -2.99
N GLY A 102 -0.21 -5.00 -3.24
CA GLY A 102 -0.77 -3.67 -3.19
C GLY A 102 -0.64 -2.92 -4.50
N PHE A 103 -1.53 -1.97 -4.67
CA PHE A 103 -1.52 -1.04 -5.77
C PHE A 103 -1.83 0.36 -5.24
N TYR A 104 -1.05 1.33 -5.69
CA TYR A 104 -1.29 2.75 -5.43
C TYR A 104 -1.31 3.48 -6.78
N GLY A 105 -2.39 4.19 -7.05
CA GLY A 105 -2.51 4.88 -8.33
C GLY A 105 -3.73 5.77 -8.45
N VAL A 106 -3.89 6.36 -9.63
CA VAL A 106 -5.05 7.20 -9.96
C VAL A 106 -6.00 6.40 -10.85
N MET A 107 -7.25 6.32 -10.42
CA MET A 107 -8.37 5.77 -11.19
C MET A 107 -9.43 6.84 -11.43
N LYS A 108 -10.49 6.49 -12.16
CA LYS A 108 -11.68 7.32 -12.26
C LYS A 108 -12.91 6.63 -11.68
N GLU A 109 -13.71 7.42 -10.98
CA GLU A 109 -15.06 7.06 -10.53
C GLU A 109 -16.05 8.02 -11.18
N ARG A 110 -16.95 7.50 -12.03
CA ARG A 110 -17.91 8.35 -12.79
C ARG A 110 -17.19 9.53 -13.47
N ASP A 111 -16.09 9.23 -14.15
CA ASP A 111 -15.21 10.17 -14.87
C ASP A 111 -14.46 11.20 -14.01
N LYS A 112 -14.59 11.14 -12.68
CA LYS A 112 -13.81 11.97 -11.77
C LYS A 112 -12.58 11.21 -11.26
N PRO A 113 -11.39 11.84 -11.27
CA PRO A 113 -10.19 11.19 -10.75
C PRO A 113 -10.26 10.99 -9.24
N LEU A 114 -9.75 9.86 -8.79
CA LEU A 114 -9.49 9.53 -7.39
C LEU A 114 -8.13 8.85 -7.25
N ILE A 115 -7.56 8.90 -6.03
CA ILE A 115 -6.41 8.08 -5.67
C ILE A 115 -6.92 6.84 -4.96
N ILE A 116 -6.37 5.68 -5.33
CA ILE A 116 -6.65 4.41 -4.68
C ILE A 116 -5.37 3.82 -4.09
N ALA A 117 -5.44 3.44 -2.83
CA ALA A 117 -4.54 2.48 -2.18
C ALA A 117 -5.31 1.17 -2.02
N LEU A 118 -4.91 0.16 -2.79
CA LEU A 118 -5.52 -1.18 -2.81
C LEU A 118 -4.60 -2.18 -2.13
N ARG A 119 -5.15 -3.04 -1.28
CA ARG A 119 -4.51 -4.23 -0.75
C ARG A 119 -5.32 -5.46 -1.08
N LEU A 120 -4.65 -6.47 -1.59
CA LEU A 120 -5.18 -7.83 -1.78
C LEU A 120 -4.36 -8.81 -0.95
N LYS A 121 -5.02 -9.70 -0.22
CA LYS A 121 -4.38 -10.84 0.43
C LYS A 121 -4.87 -12.12 -0.18
N MET A 122 -3.94 -12.99 -0.48
CA MET A 122 -4.18 -14.27 -1.13
C MET A 122 -3.77 -15.42 -0.20
N VAL A 123 -4.65 -16.39 -0.05
CA VAL A 123 -4.39 -17.63 0.68
C VAL A 123 -4.81 -18.80 -0.23
N ASN A 124 -3.92 -19.74 -0.45
CA ASN A 124 -4.18 -20.91 -1.31
C ASN A 124 -4.72 -20.54 -2.71
N GLY A 125 -4.17 -19.49 -3.32
CA GLY A 125 -4.56 -19.01 -4.63
C GLY A 125 -5.89 -18.25 -4.69
N GLN A 126 -6.54 -17.99 -3.55
CA GLN A 126 -7.78 -17.24 -3.48
C GLN A 126 -7.57 -15.90 -2.79
N ILE A 127 -8.26 -14.86 -3.25
CA ILE A 127 -8.31 -13.55 -2.60
C ILE A 127 -9.23 -13.67 -1.39
N THR A 128 -8.67 -13.53 -0.20
CA THR A 128 -9.39 -13.62 1.08
C THR A 128 -9.67 -12.25 1.70
N GLU A 129 -8.85 -11.24 1.35
CA GLU A 129 -9.02 -9.87 1.85
C GLU A 129 -8.84 -8.86 0.72
N ILE A 130 -9.68 -7.85 0.72
CA ILE A 130 -9.66 -6.71 -0.19
C ILE A 130 -9.83 -5.44 0.65
N GLU A 131 -8.93 -4.50 0.51
CA GLU A 131 -9.03 -3.21 1.18
C GLU A 131 -8.80 -2.08 0.17
N HIS A 132 -9.76 -1.16 0.09
CA HIS A 132 -9.65 0.09 -0.62
C HIS A 132 -9.54 1.24 0.37
N VAL A 133 -8.53 2.08 0.21
CA VAL A 133 -8.51 3.44 0.74
C VAL A 133 -8.58 4.38 -0.44
N LEU A 134 -9.60 5.22 -0.47
CA LEU A 134 -9.92 6.07 -1.62
C LEU A 134 -9.92 7.54 -1.22
N ALA A 135 -9.07 8.35 -1.83
CA ALA A 135 -9.15 9.79 -1.74
C ALA A 135 -9.91 10.31 -2.96
N ARG A 136 -11.12 10.81 -2.72
CA ARG A 136 -11.98 11.47 -3.69
C ARG A 136 -11.77 12.99 -3.63
N ASN A 137 -12.27 13.72 -4.62
CA ASN A 137 -12.18 15.19 -4.67
C ASN A 137 -10.73 15.73 -4.67
N ILE A 138 -9.84 15.02 -5.35
CA ILE A 138 -8.46 15.47 -5.53
C ILE A 138 -8.40 16.69 -6.46
N ARG A 139 -7.47 17.62 -6.18
CA ARG A 139 -7.32 18.85 -6.96
C ARG A 139 -6.67 18.61 -8.32
N ALA A 140 -6.92 19.50 -9.27
CA ALA A 140 -6.37 19.40 -10.62
C ALA A 140 -4.82 19.40 -10.63
N GLU A 141 -4.17 20.17 -9.76
CA GLU A 141 -2.71 20.14 -9.58
C GLU A 141 -2.23 18.78 -9.10
N THR A 142 -2.93 18.18 -8.16
CA THR A 142 -2.66 16.83 -7.66
C THR A 142 -2.69 15.82 -8.80
N VAL A 143 -3.71 15.88 -9.67
CA VAL A 143 -3.81 14.99 -10.83
C VAL A 143 -2.60 15.16 -11.76
N LYS A 144 -2.16 16.41 -12.01
CA LYS A 144 -0.95 16.67 -12.81
C LYS A 144 0.30 16.09 -12.17
N ASN A 145 0.45 16.25 -10.86
CA ASN A 145 1.61 15.71 -10.12
C ASN A 145 1.64 14.17 -10.11
N LEU A 146 0.50 13.53 -10.29
CA LEU A 146 0.31 12.08 -10.37
C LEU A 146 0.23 11.58 -11.83
N ALA A 147 0.61 12.39 -12.81
CA ALA A 147 0.56 11.98 -14.22
C ALA A 147 1.66 10.96 -14.57
N THR A 148 2.79 10.98 -13.86
CA THR A 148 3.94 10.11 -14.12
C THR A 148 4.37 9.35 -12.88
N PRO A 149 4.77 8.08 -13.02
CA PRO A 149 5.36 7.31 -11.94
C PRO A 149 6.62 7.99 -11.41
N ARG A 150 6.90 7.78 -10.14
CA ARG A 150 8.14 8.22 -9.53
C ARG A 150 9.18 7.11 -9.66
N PRO A 151 10.32 7.35 -10.28
CA PRO A 151 11.31 6.31 -10.55
C PRO A 151 11.77 5.55 -9.32
N GLU A 152 11.86 6.24 -8.18
CA GLU A 152 12.29 5.66 -6.90
C GLU A 152 11.40 4.51 -6.44
N PHE A 153 10.08 4.57 -6.69
CA PHE A 153 9.14 3.53 -6.24
C PHE A 153 9.06 2.31 -7.17
N VAL A 154 9.55 2.43 -8.39
CA VAL A 154 9.50 1.33 -9.37
C VAL A 154 10.86 0.69 -9.64
N SER A 155 11.93 1.26 -9.08
CA SER A 155 13.30 0.79 -9.27
C SER A 155 13.63 -0.34 -8.29
N THR A 156 14.14 -1.45 -8.83
CA THR A 156 14.66 -2.58 -8.05
C THR A 156 15.93 -2.19 -7.30
N LEU A 157 16.00 -2.52 -6.03
CA LEU A 157 17.21 -2.33 -5.22
C LEU A 157 18.30 -3.35 -5.61
N SER A 158 19.56 -2.91 -5.53
CA SER A 158 20.68 -3.85 -5.56
C SER A 158 20.58 -4.85 -4.41
N PRO A 159 21.04 -6.09 -4.54
CA PRO A 159 21.00 -7.06 -3.45
C PRO A 159 21.65 -6.55 -2.14
N ALA A 160 22.71 -5.74 -2.26
CA ALA A 160 23.40 -5.16 -1.10
C ALA A 160 22.62 -4.06 -0.37
N SER A 161 21.60 -3.48 -1.04
CA SER A 161 20.75 -2.43 -0.48
C SER A 161 19.46 -2.98 0.16
N ARG A 162 19.15 -4.26 -0.08
CA ARG A 162 17.92 -4.89 0.42
C ARG A 162 18.05 -5.19 1.92
N LEU A 163 16.98 -4.98 2.64
CA LEU A 163 16.87 -5.30 4.06
C LEU A 163 15.84 -6.40 4.28
N PRO A 164 16.03 -7.21 5.35
CA PRO A 164 15.02 -8.17 5.77
C PRO A 164 13.70 -7.47 6.15
N ARG A 165 12.57 -8.13 5.89
CA ARG A 165 11.21 -7.68 6.19
C ARG A 165 11.08 -6.93 7.52
N GLN A 166 11.53 -7.53 8.63
CA GLN A 166 11.34 -6.95 9.96
C GLN A 166 12.09 -5.63 10.14
N GLN A 167 13.27 -5.51 9.54
CA GLN A 167 14.01 -4.25 9.60
C GLN A 167 13.29 -3.14 8.82
N MET A 168 12.73 -3.47 7.66
CA MET A 168 11.94 -2.50 6.87
C MET A 168 10.69 -2.07 7.62
N VAL A 169 9.99 -3.00 8.28
CA VAL A 169 8.82 -2.68 9.13
C VAL A 169 9.23 -1.74 10.26
N ASN A 170 10.32 -2.02 10.97
CA ASN A 170 10.79 -1.17 12.06
C ASN A 170 11.16 0.25 11.59
N ILE A 171 11.76 0.37 10.41
CA ILE A 171 12.08 1.67 9.80
C ILE A 171 10.79 2.41 9.42
N ALA A 172 9.82 1.75 8.81
CA ALA A 172 8.53 2.39 8.48
C ALA A 172 7.75 2.77 9.74
N ASP A 173 7.78 1.97 10.80
CA ASP A 173 7.11 2.28 12.06
C ASP A 173 7.74 3.47 12.78
N SER A 174 9.07 3.59 12.72
CA SER A 174 9.78 4.73 13.33
C SER A 174 9.37 6.09 12.73
N TYR A 175 8.88 6.13 11.49
CA TYR A 175 8.30 7.34 10.91
C TYR A 175 7.04 7.78 11.67
N PHE A 176 6.20 6.84 12.07
CA PHE A 176 5.00 7.15 12.86
C PHE A 176 5.36 7.57 14.28
N GLU A 177 6.41 6.98 14.86
CA GLU A 177 6.97 7.44 16.14
C GLU A 177 7.47 8.89 16.02
N ALA A 178 8.19 9.22 14.94
CA ALA A 178 8.70 10.56 14.70
C ALA A 178 7.56 11.58 14.57
N ILE A 179 6.43 11.21 13.98
CA ILE A 179 5.24 12.08 13.91
C ILE A 179 4.62 12.26 15.30
N GLU A 180 4.36 11.17 16.04
CA GLU A 180 3.69 11.25 17.35
C GLU A 180 4.50 12.00 18.40
N HIS A 181 5.84 12.00 18.28
CA HIS A 181 6.74 12.68 19.22
C HIS A 181 7.27 14.02 18.70
N ALA A 182 6.89 14.41 17.47
CA ALA A 182 7.41 15.59 16.78
C ALA A 182 8.96 15.65 16.82
N ASP A 183 9.63 14.52 16.62
CA ASP A 183 11.08 14.37 16.63
C ASP A 183 11.53 13.62 15.38
N GLY A 184 12.03 14.36 14.39
CA GLY A 184 12.49 13.79 13.13
C GLY A 184 13.71 12.87 13.26
N LYS A 185 14.42 12.88 14.39
CA LYS A 185 15.59 12.02 14.62
C LYS A 185 15.21 10.58 14.98
N LEU A 186 13.95 10.34 15.33
CA LEU A 186 13.45 8.99 15.62
C LEU A 186 13.35 8.11 14.37
N ALA A 187 13.29 8.71 13.18
CA ALA A 187 13.25 7.97 11.92
C ALA A 187 14.53 8.21 11.11
N PRO A 188 15.08 7.16 10.46
CA PRO A 188 16.31 7.27 9.68
C PRO A 188 16.02 7.84 8.29
N PHE A 189 15.67 9.11 8.20
CA PHE A 189 15.48 9.78 6.92
C PHE A 189 16.81 9.94 6.15
N ALA A 190 16.75 9.80 4.82
CA ALA A 190 17.83 10.26 3.95
C ALA A 190 17.78 11.80 3.87
N ASP A 191 18.93 12.43 3.65
CA ASP A 191 19.02 13.89 3.60
C ASP A 191 18.18 14.49 2.44
N ASP A 192 18.00 13.73 1.37
CA ASP A 192 17.19 14.05 0.20
C ASP A 192 15.79 13.42 0.22
N CYS A 193 15.33 12.95 1.40
CA CYS A 193 14.01 12.39 1.57
C CYS A 193 12.91 13.32 1.07
N VAL A 194 12.01 12.81 0.22
CA VAL A 194 10.85 13.56 -0.27
C VAL A 194 9.56 12.91 0.21
N ARG A 195 8.72 13.69 0.88
CA ARG A 195 7.38 13.29 1.29
C ARG A 195 6.31 13.93 0.43
N ARG A 196 5.30 13.14 0.05
CA ARG A 196 4.15 13.59 -0.74
C ARG A 196 2.87 13.08 -0.12
N GLU A 197 1.85 13.92 -0.14
CA GLU A 197 0.51 13.60 0.36
C GLU A 197 -0.54 13.93 -0.69
N ASN A 198 -1.40 12.97 -1.01
CA ASN A 198 -2.41 13.10 -2.06
C ASN A 198 -1.83 13.73 -3.34
N GLY A 199 -0.59 13.35 -3.71
CA GLY A 199 0.13 13.83 -4.87
C GLY A 199 0.81 15.21 -4.71
N GLY A 200 0.61 15.92 -3.60
CA GLY A 200 1.31 17.16 -3.28
C GLY A 200 2.64 16.91 -2.58
N GLN A 201 3.72 17.54 -3.04
CA GLN A 201 5.01 17.45 -2.35
C GLN A 201 5.00 18.34 -1.10
N THR A 202 5.26 17.74 0.07
CA THR A 202 5.15 18.38 1.37
C THR A 202 6.48 18.68 2.03
N THR A 203 7.60 18.17 1.50
CA THR A 203 8.97 18.45 1.98
C THR A 203 9.87 18.75 0.80
N HIS A 204 11.01 19.43 1.04
CA HIS A 204 11.96 19.85 0.00
C HIS A 204 11.30 20.53 -1.21
N ASN A 205 10.18 21.20 -0.99
CA ASN A 205 9.43 21.84 -2.05
C ASN A 205 9.79 23.30 -2.19
N ALA A 206 10.65 23.66 -3.14
CA ALA A 206 11.05 25.04 -3.40
C ALA A 206 9.87 25.95 -3.83
N LYS A 207 8.76 25.35 -4.26
CA LYS A 207 7.53 26.06 -4.63
C LYS A 207 6.33 25.36 -3.97
N PRO A 208 6.23 25.45 -2.64
CA PRO A 208 5.15 24.79 -1.93
C PRO A 208 3.82 25.30 -2.45
N VAL A 209 2.94 24.37 -2.79
CA VAL A 209 1.56 24.69 -3.13
C VAL A 209 0.91 25.20 -1.84
N PRO A 210 0.21 26.33 -1.87
CA PRO A 210 -0.54 26.80 -0.71
C PRO A 210 -1.42 25.65 -0.17
N TRP A 211 -1.50 25.58 1.16
CA TRP A 211 -2.40 24.61 1.81
C TRP A 211 -3.79 24.68 1.16
N PRO A 212 -4.52 23.55 1.02
CA PRO A 212 -5.78 23.52 0.24
C PRO A 212 -6.83 24.55 0.66
N VAL A 213 -6.75 25.03 1.88
CA VAL A 213 -7.60 26.08 2.42
C VAL A 213 -6.70 27.13 3.05
N PRO A 214 -6.85 28.43 2.73
CA PRO A 214 -6.13 29.48 3.43
C PRO A 214 -6.32 29.31 4.95
N LEU A 215 -5.24 29.38 5.70
CA LEU A 215 -5.27 29.22 7.17
C LEU A 215 -5.82 30.45 7.91
N GLY A 216 -6.39 31.41 7.15
CA GLY A 216 -7.05 32.58 7.69
C GLY A 216 -6.14 33.78 7.92
N SER A 217 -4.84 33.64 7.74
CA SER A 217 -3.90 34.75 7.77
C SER A 217 -2.70 34.50 6.86
N LYS A 218 -2.16 35.60 6.29
CA LYS A 218 -0.93 35.54 5.49
C LYS A 218 0.24 34.94 6.27
N GLN A 219 0.33 35.22 7.56
CA GLN A 219 1.39 34.69 8.44
C GLN A 219 1.34 33.16 8.51
N ALA A 220 0.16 32.58 8.69
CA ALA A 220 0.00 31.13 8.73
C ALA A 220 0.27 30.48 7.37
N ASP A 221 -0.15 31.12 6.28
CA ASP A 221 0.11 30.63 4.93
C ASP A 221 1.62 30.68 4.59
N ASP A 222 2.32 31.77 4.96
CA ASP A 222 3.78 31.90 4.81
C ASP A 222 4.53 30.86 5.66
N ALA A 223 4.07 30.60 6.89
CA ALA A 223 4.65 29.57 7.76
C ALA A 223 4.53 28.17 7.14
N MET A 224 3.36 27.82 6.63
CA MET A 224 3.17 26.53 5.94
C MET A 224 3.99 26.41 4.66
N ALA A 225 4.15 27.52 3.93
CA ALA A 225 5.02 27.55 2.76
C ALA A 225 6.48 27.28 3.15
N TYR A 226 6.96 27.91 4.23
CA TYR A 226 8.31 27.65 4.75
C TYR A 226 8.47 26.19 5.21
N ILE A 227 7.53 25.66 5.99
CA ILE A 227 7.53 24.28 6.49
C ILE A 227 7.61 23.28 5.31
N GLY A 228 6.96 23.58 4.20
CA GLY A 228 7.02 22.76 3.00
C GLY A 228 8.41 22.71 2.31
N THR A 229 9.31 23.66 2.62
CA THR A 229 10.68 23.65 2.09
C THR A 229 11.65 22.79 2.90
N LEU A 230 11.28 22.42 4.12
CA LEU A 230 12.14 21.70 5.05
C LEU A 230 12.38 20.24 4.61
N SER A 231 13.42 19.62 5.18
CA SER A 231 13.67 18.19 5.06
C SER A 231 12.56 17.36 5.74
N CYS A 232 12.52 16.04 5.49
CA CYS A 232 11.56 15.15 6.16
C CYS A 232 11.74 15.20 7.70
N SER A 233 12.97 15.28 8.19
CA SER A 233 13.28 15.37 9.62
C SER A 233 12.91 16.73 10.19
N ASP A 234 13.44 17.81 9.61
CA ASP A 234 13.25 19.16 10.14
C ASP A 234 11.78 19.59 10.13
N GLN A 235 10.98 19.09 9.19
CA GLN A 235 9.54 19.35 9.16
C GLN A 235 8.84 18.82 10.41
N LEU A 236 9.19 17.63 10.88
CA LEU A 236 8.61 17.05 12.09
C LEU A 236 9.02 17.83 13.34
N ASP A 237 10.28 18.29 13.39
CA ASP A 237 10.80 19.10 14.50
C ASP A 237 10.12 20.49 14.62
N THR A 238 9.29 20.88 13.64
CA THR A 238 8.46 22.08 13.74
C THR A 238 7.19 21.88 14.57
N HIS A 239 6.83 20.68 14.96
CA HIS A 239 5.57 20.35 15.62
C HIS A 239 4.30 20.63 14.76
N VAL A 240 4.45 20.79 13.45
CA VAL A 240 3.33 21.10 12.55
C VAL A 240 2.24 20.02 12.57
N MET A 241 2.58 18.82 13.03
CA MET A 241 1.66 17.67 13.10
C MET A 241 1.07 17.42 14.51
N ASP A 242 1.25 18.32 15.48
CA ASP A 242 0.72 18.18 16.85
C ASP A 242 -0.81 18.16 16.94
N PHE A 243 -1.51 18.35 15.82
CA PHE A 243 -2.94 18.09 15.73
C PHE A 243 -3.26 16.59 15.61
N ILE A 244 -2.28 15.75 15.34
CA ILE A 244 -2.40 14.27 15.34
C ILE A 244 -2.24 13.82 16.79
N THR A 245 -3.30 13.27 17.38
CA THR A 245 -3.31 12.87 18.79
C THR A 245 -2.98 11.41 18.99
N ARG A 246 -3.06 10.60 17.94
CA ARG A 246 -2.75 9.18 17.96
C ARG A 246 -2.61 8.64 16.54
N LEU A 247 -1.66 7.73 16.37
CA LEU A 247 -1.46 6.93 15.17
C LEU A 247 -1.68 5.44 15.48
N TRP A 248 -2.93 4.98 15.30
CA TRP A 248 -3.30 3.61 15.61
C TRP A 248 -4.61 3.18 14.91
N PRO A 249 -4.66 1.94 14.33
CA PRO A 249 -3.54 1.00 14.20
C PRO A 249 -2.50 1.46 13.17
N ARG A 250 -1.26 0.97 13.31
CA ARG A 250 -0.20 1.11 12.32
C ARG A 250 0.00 -0.24 11.63
N ARG A 251 -0.59 -0.43 10.45
CA ARG A 251 -0.59 -1.73 9.77
C ARG A 251 0.38 -1.73 8.61
N HIS A 252 1.54 -2.41 8.76
CA HIS A 252 2.56 -2.59 7.73
C HIS A 252 2.28 -3.89 6.98
N GLU A 253 1.33 -3.84 6.06
CA GLU A 253 0.74 -5.05 5.47
C GLU A 253 1.62 -5.68 4.40
N ILE A 254 2.25 -4.88 3.54
CA ILE A 254 2.99 -5.37 2.39
C ILE A 254 4.42 -4.88 2.48
N VAL A 255 5.38 -5.81 2.48
CA VAL A 255 6.81 -5.51 2.48
C VAL A 255 7.44 -6.11 1.25
N ASP A 256 7.84 -5.25 0.35
CA ASP A 256 8.48 -5.59 -0.90
C ASP A 256 9.99 -5.40 -0.79
N GLU A 257 10.69 -6.45 -0.39
CA GLU A 257 12.15 -6.41 -0.18
C GLU A 257 12.92 -6.14 -1.48
N GLU A 258 12.36 -6.50 -2.63
CA GLU A 258 13.00 -6.31 -3.93
C GLU A 258 13.02 -4.84 -4.35
N LEU A 259 11.90 -4.15 -4.17
CA LEU A 259 11.78 -2.74 -4.46
C LEU A 259 12.11 -1.84 -3.25
N GLY A 260 12.32 -2.43 -2.07
CA GLY A 260 12.52 -1.66 -0.84
C GLY A 260 11.29 -0.87 -0.43
N LEU A 261 10.09 -1.45 -0.57
CA LEU A 261 8.84 -0.78 -0.25
C LEU A 261 8.17 -1.37 0.99
N VAL A 262 7.66 -0.50 1.84
CA VAL A 262 6.69 -0.87 2.87
C VAL A 262 5.39 -0.14 2.58
N PHE A 263 4.32 -0.89 2.34
CA PHE A 263 3.00 -0.31 2.13
C PHE A 263 2.17 -0.51 3.40
N SER A 264 1.87 0.60 4.04
CA SER A 264 1.21 0.69 5.33
C SER A 264 -0.19 1.26 5.20
N PHE A 265 -1.07 0.85 6.12
CA PHE A 265 -2.47 1.28 6.20
C PHE A 265 -2.75 1.82 7.61
N PRO A 266 -2.20 2.99 7.97
CA PRO A 266 -2.38 3.59 9.28
C PRO A 266 -3.73 4.31 9.41
N MET A 267 -4.10 4.56 10.68
CA MET A 267 -5.20 5.44 11.03
C MET A 267 -4.69 6.56 11.93
N PHE A 268 -4.81 7.80 11.47
CA PHE A 268 -4.47 8.99 12.23
C PHE A 268 -5.71 9.54 12.92
N GLN A 269 -5.60 9.89 14.20
CA GLN A 269 -6.64 10.61 14.91
C GLN A 269 -6.28 12.08 14.97
N HIS A 270 -7.09 12.90 14.33
CA HIS A 270 -6.91 14.34 14.26
C HIS A 270 -7.82 15.02 15.29
N ARG A 271 -7.26 15.86 16.13
CA ARG A 271 -8.07 16.78 16.91
C ARG A 271 -8.44 17.98 16.04
N GLY A 272 -9.69 18.36 16.08
CA GLY A 272 -10.19 19.62 15.54
C GLY A 272 -10.48 20.60 16.66
N GLY A 273 -11.02 21.74 16.32
CA GLY A 273 -11.51 22.75 17.27
C GLY A 273 -11.10 24.16 16.91
N SER A 274 -11.47 25.11 17.78
CA SER A 274 -11.00 26.48 17.73
C SER A 274 -9.76 26.61 18.61
N GLY A 275 -8.67 27.13 18.07
CA GLY A 275 -7.42 27.31 18.79
C GLY A 275 -6.23 27.25 17.87
N THR A 276 -5.06 27.00 18.44
CA THR A 276 -3.81 26.91 17.70
C THR A 276 -3.01 25.70 18.15
N ILE A 277 -2.15 25.20 17.25
CA ILE A 277 -1.00 24.38 17.61
C ILE A 277 0.22 25.27 17.68
N LYS A 278 1.09 25.00 18.63
CA LYS A 278 2.38 25.69 18.74
C LYS A 278 3.33 25.06 17.73
N ILE A 279 4.08 25.90 17.03
CA ILE A 279 5.12 25.47 16.10
C ILE A 279 6.47 26.04 16.50
N TYR A 280 7.54 25.41 16.05
CA TYR A 280 8.91 25.76 16.41
C TYR A 280 9.79 25.86 15.16
N ASN A 281 10.88 26.60 15.27
CA ASN A 281 11.86 26.73 14.19
C ASN A 281 11.30 27.28 12.87
N VAL A 282 10.20 28.05 12.94
CA VAL A 282 9.53 28.63 11.74
C VAL A 282 9.68 30.17 11.84
N PRO A 283 10.37 30.81 10.89
CA PRO A 283 10.52 32.25 10.89
C PRO A 283 9.18 33.00 10.84
N GLY A 284 8.99 33.94 11.74
CA GLY A 284 7.83 34.83 11.72
C GLY A 284 6.52 34.25 12.23
N ALA A 285 6.52 32.99 12.71
CA ALA A 285 5.34 32.35 13.28
C ALA A 285 5.73 31.41 14.43
N ASP A 286 4.92 31.40 15.49
CA ASP A 286 5.04 30.51 16.64
C ASP A 286 3.83 29.58 16.83
N SER A 287 2.83 29.75 16.01
CA SER A 287 1.59 28.95 16.07
C SER A 287 0.87 28.91 14.72
N LEU A 288 0.08 27.86 14.53
CA LEU A 288 -0.84 27.69 13.40
C LEU A 288 -2.26 27.50 13.90
N PRO A 289 -3.27 28.01 13.18
CA PRO A 289 -4.66 27.77 13.56
C PRO A 289 -5.00 26.28 13.47
N LEU A 290 -5.64 25.79 14.52
CA LEU A 290 -6.29 24.50 14.53
C LEU A 290 -7.71 24.70 14.04
N GLY A 291 -8.09 24.04 12.94
CA GLY A 291 -9.41 24.23 12.35
C GLY A 291 -10.16 22.91 12.20
N GLY A 292 -11.45 23.02 11.84
CA GLY A 292 -12.27 21.88 11.52
C GLY A 292 -12.78 21.08 12.70
N SER A 293 -13.42 19.96 12.41
CA SER A 293 -13.88 18.99 13.40
C SER A 293 -12.85 17.91 13.64
N SER A 294 -12.86 17.30 14.82
CA SER A 294 -12.08 16.09 15.07
C SER A 294 -12.47 15.00 14.05
N SER A 295 -11.49 14.30 13.54
CA SER A 295 -11.69 13.28 12.50
C SER A 295 -10.65 12.17 12.64
N ASN A 296 -10.90 11.03 12.03
CA ASN A 296 -9.88 10.07 11.71
C ASN A 296 -9.46 10.25 10.25
N LEU A 297 -8.17 10.08 9.96
CA LEU A 297 -7.68 9.98 8.59
C LEU A 297 -7.22 8.53 8.37
N GLN A 298 -7.91 7.81 7.49
CA GLN A 298 -7.40 6.54 7.00
C GLN A 298 -6.45 6.79 5.85
N ALA A 299 -5.26 6.22 5.92
CA ALA A 299 -4.26 6.43 4.89
C ALA A 299 -3.77 5.13 4.27
N GLY A 300 -3.22 5.24 3.06
CA GLY A 300 -2.33 4.28 2.43
C GLY A 300 -1.00 4.97 2.17
N GLU A 301 0.07 4.49 2.80
CA GLU A 301 1.38 5.11 2.72
C GLU A 301 2.43 4.12 2.25
N ILE A 302 3.16 4.47 1.21
CA ILE A 302 4.28 3.69 0.70
C ILE A 302 5.58 4.39 1.07
N PHE A 303 6.42 3.68 1.83
CA PHE A 303 7.78 4.09 2.15
C PHE A 303 8.74 3.47 1.14
N LYS A 304 9.64 4.27 0.57
CA LYS A 304 10.84 3.78 -0.11
C LYS A 304 11.98 3.75 0.88
N ILE A 305 12.54 2.57 1.09
CA ILE A 305 13.67 2.33 2.00
C ILE A 305 14.86 1.81 1.17
N ASP A 306 15.93 2.54 1.17
CA ASP A 306 17.21 2.16 0.55
C ASP A 306 18.34 2.27 1.57
N ARG A 307 19.13 1.22 1.71
CA ARG A 307 20.27 1.16 2.65
C ARG A 307 19.94 1.60 4.07
N GLY A 308 18.74 1.23 4.55
CA GLY A 308 18.31 1.52 5.91
C GLY A 308 17.78 2.94 6.15
N ARG A 309 17.57 3.73 5.09
CA ARG A 309 17.02 5.09 5.19
C ARG A 309 15.72 5.23 4.41
N ILE A 310 14.81 6.03 4.93
CA ILE A 310 13.58 6.44 4.22
C ILE A 310 13.97 7.52 3.22
N THR A 311 13.92 7.20 1.93
CA THR A 311 14.27 8.13 0.85
C THR A 311 13.07 8.81 0.23
N ALA A 312 11.89 8.19 0.31
CA ALA A 312 10.65 8.79 -0.15
C ALA A 312 9.43 8.22 0.59
N VAL A 313 8.41 9.05 0.72
CA VAL A 313 7.08 8.66 1.21
C VAL A 313 6.04 9.14 0.20
N GLU A 314 5.21 8.23 -0.29
CA GLU A 314 4.04 8.57 -1.10
C GLU A 314 2.79 8.16 -0.31
N ALA A 315 2.07 9.14 0.20
CA ALA A 315 0.92 8.96 1.05
C ALA A 315 -0.36 9.46 0.38
N MET A 316 -1.44 8.80 0.64
CA MET A 316 -2.79 9.31 0.40
C MET A 316 -3.65 9.05 1.62
N GLY A 317 -4.65 9.89 1.82
CA GLY A 317 -5.56 9.72 2.94
C GLY A 317 -6.95 10.29 2.65
N THR A 318 -7.89 9.80 3.42
CA THR A 318 -9.28 10.26 3.41
C THR A 318 -9.80 10.45 4.82
N SER A 319 -10.46 11.59 5.05
CA SER A 319 -11.04 11.89 6.36
C SER A 319 -12.32 11.08 6.60
N LEU A 320 -12.42 10.52 7.80
CA LEU A 320 -13.56 9.74 8.29
C LEU A 320 -14.08 10.37 9.59
N PRO A 321 -15.30 10.06 10.01
CA PRO A 321 -15.81 10.49 11.32
C PRO A 321 -14.85 10.07 12.45
N TYR A 322 -14.70 10.94 13.46
CA TYR A 322 -13.85 10.65 14.61
C TYR A 322 -14.30 9.36 15.33
N GLY A 323 -13.35 8.52 15.69
CA GLY A 323 -13.60 7.24 16.30
C GLY A 323 -13.90 6.09 15.32
N THR A 324 -13.87 6.36 14.00
CA THR A 324 -13.97 5.28 13.00
C THR A 324 -12.80 4.31 13.16
N LYS A 325 -13.09 3.02 13.21
CA LYS A 325 -12.10 1.94 13.25
C LYS A 325 -11.70 1.52 11.84
N SER A 326 -10.51 0.97 11.67
CA SER A 326 -10.01 0.54 10.35
C SER A 326 -10.82 -0.62 9.75
N GLY A 327 -11.52 -1.37 10.61
CA GLY A 327 -12.22 -2.59 10.20
C GLY A 327 -11.32 -3.83 10.10
N TRP A 328 -10.03 -3.75 10.50
CA TRP A 328 -9.05 -4.83 10.37
C TRP A 328 -8.46 -5.33 11.69
N GLY A 329 -9.12 -5.10 12.78
CA GLY A 329 -8.73 -5.57 14.12
C GLY A 329 -7.89 -4.52 14.86
N GLU A 330 -8.54 -3.82 15.77
CA GLU A 330 -7.93 -2.89 16.74
C GLU A 330 -8.12 -3.38 18.15
#